data_5aebee11db3310585e97879dbe79ea63
#
_entry.id   5aebee11db3310585e97879dbe79ea63
#
_cell.length_a   1.000
_cell.length_b   1.000
_cell.length_c   1.000
_cell.angle_alpha   90.00
_cell.angle_beta   90.00
_cell.angle_gamma   90.00
#
_symmetry.space_group_name_H-M   'P 1'
#
loop_
_entity.id
_entity.type
_entity.pdbx_description
1 polymer ?
#
loop_
_entity_poly.entity_id
_entity_poly.type
_entity_poly.pdbx_seq_one_letter_code
_entity_poly.pdbx_strand_id
1 'polypeptide(L)'
;MTILREWRGRSKPEKADATLNHYLTKLKPIMSTAPGFIGASISSRDIGGLVEFILISRWRDMDAVKAFAGHAPEKAVLPEGTENVLEDSDNFVRLFEILDEV
;
A
#
# COMPACT_ATOMS: atom_id res chain seq x y z
N MET A 1 2.26 -19.89 -2.15
CA MET A 1 1.40 -19.27 -1.13
C MET A 1 1.13 -17.83 -1.50
N THR A 2 -0.12 -17.47 -1.65
CA THR A 2 -0.52 -16.09 -1.90
C THR A 2 -0.26 -15.24 -0.67
N ILE A 3 0.34 -14.08 -0.86
CA ILE A 3 0.71 -13.16 0.22
C ILE A 3 -0.16 -11.93 0.15
N LEU A 4 -0.70 -11.52 1.30
CA LEU A 4 -1.38 -10.26 1.49
C LEU A 4 -0.40 -9.28 2.12
N ARG A 5 -0.34 -8.08 1.58
CA ARG A 5 0.53 -7.01 2.05
C ARG A 5 -0.34 -5.83 2.46
N GLU A 6 -0.24 -5.41 3.74
CA GLU A 6 -1.09 -4.36 4.31
C GLU A 6 -0.25 -3.16 4.72
N TRP A 7 -0.63 -1.99 4.24
CA TRP A 7 0.01 -0.72 4.59
C TRP A 7 -1.05 0.31 4.98
N ARG A 8 -0.72 1.19 5.91
CA ARG A 8 -1.59 2.28 6.32
C ARG A 8 -0.85 3.61 6.33
N GLY A 9 -1.59 4.68 5.99
CA GLY A 9 -1.10 6.04 6.09
C GLY A 9 -2.26 6.97 6.44
N ARG A 10 -1.93 8.14 6.97
CA ARG A 10 -2.94 9.09 7.46
C ARG A 10 -2.66 10.46 6.87
N SER A 11 -3.72 11.12 6.41
CA SER A 11 -3.66 12.47 5.84
C SER A 11 -4.61 13.41 6.60
N LYS A 12 -4.36 14.71 6.46
CA LYS A 12 -5.36 15.70 6.83
C LYS A 12 -6.54 15.58 5.87
N PRO A 13 -7.79 15.90 6.32
CA PRO A 13 -8.95 15.83 5.44
C PRO A 13 -8.79 16.61 4.14
N GLU A 14 -8.19 17.80 4.19
CA GLU A 14 -7.98 18.66 3.01
C GLU A 14 -6.96 18.07 2.01
N LYS A 15 -6.19 17.06 2.42
CA LYS A 15 -5.22 16.39 1.56
C LYS A 15 -5.64 14.98 1.16
N ALA A 16 -6.85 14.55 1.52
CA ALA A 16 -7.29 13.19 1.23
C ALA A 16 -7.37 12.92 -0.28
N ASP A 17 -7.90 13.86 -1.05
CA ASP A 17 -8.00 13.70 -2.50
C ASP A 17 -6.61 13.67 -3.15
N ALA A 18 -5.69 14.51 -2.67
CA ALA A 18 -4.31 14.52 -3.15
C ALA A 18 -3.60 13.20 -2.83
N THR A 19 -3.88 12.63 -1.66
CA THR A 19 -3.32 11.33 -1.25
C THR A 19 -3.80 10.22 -2.19
N LEU A 20 -5.09 10.16 -2.47
CA LEU A 20 -5.63 9.16 -3.40
C LEU A 20 -5.03 9.35 -4.80
N ASN A 21 -4.96 10.58 -5.28
CA ASN A 21 -4.38 10.86 -6.60
C ASN A 21 -2.91 10.46 -6.65
N HIS A 22 -2.16 10.69 -5.59
CA HIS A 22 -0.75 10.27 -5.49
C HIS A 22 -0.62 8.75 -5.65
N TYR A 23 -1.47 7.98 -4.96
CA TYR A 23 -1.51 6.53 -5.12
C TYR A 23 -1.83 6.14 -6.57
N LEU A 24 -2.89 6.71 -7.13
CA LEU A 24 -3.36 6.35 -8.48
C LEU A 24 -2.34 6.66 -9.57
N THR A 25 -1.55 7.72 -9.41
CA THR A 25 -0.61 8.17 -10.44
C THR A 25 0.82 7.69 -10.22
N LYS A 26 1.23 7.44 -8.97
CA LYS A 26 2.63 7.13 -8.65
C LYS A 26 2.86 5.68 -8.24
N LEU A 27 1.96 5.08 -7.49
CA LEU A 27 2.16 3.72 -6.99
C LEU A 27 1.42 2.66 -7.79
N LYS A 28 0.16 2.90 -8.09
CA LYS A 28 -0.67 1.93 -8.81
C LYS A 28 -0.05 1.44 -10.12
N PRO A 29 0.52 2.31 -10.98
CA PRO A 29 1.15 1.85 -12.22
C PRO A 29 2.34 0.92 -11.99
N ILE A 30 3.16 1.21 -10.98
CA ILE A 30 4.32 0.38 -10.64
C ILE A 30 3.86 -0.97 -10.11
N MET A 31 2.91 -0.94 -9.18
CA MET A 31 2.42 -2.14 -8.52
C MET A 31 1.68 -3.07 -9.49
N SER A 32 0.79 -2.50 -10.31
CA SER A 32 -0.07 -3.29 -11.21
C SER A 32 0.70 -3.95 -12.35
N THR A 33 1.90 -3.48 -12.66
CA THR A 33 2.76 -4.07 -13.71
C THR A 33 3.85 -4.97 -13.13
N ALA A 34 3.94 -5.08 -11.81
CA ALA A 34 4.96 -5.90 -11.17
C ALA A 34 4.64 -7.40 -11.37
N PRO A 35 5.66 -8.23 -11.67
CA PRO A 35 5.43 -9.67 -11.82
C PRO A 35 4.85 -10.29 -10.54
N GLY A 36 3.83 -11.11 -10.70
CA GLY A 36 3.20 -11.79 -9.57
C GLY A 36 2.17 -10.96 -8.82
N PHE A 37 1.92 -9.72 -9.23
CA PHE A 37 0.82 -8.92 -8.68
C PHE A 37 -0.53 -9.55 -9.05
N ILE A 38 -1.42 -9.72 -8.06
CA ILE A 38 -2.75 -10.29 -8.27
C ILE A 38 -3.82 -9.21 -8.24
N GLY A 39 -3.79 -8.36 -7.23
CA GLY A 39 -4.78 -7.30 -7.09
C GLY A 39 -4.53 -6.46 -5.85
N ALA A 40 -5.23 -5.34 -5.76
CA ALA A 40 -5.12 -4.45 -4.62
C ALA A 40 -6.40 -3.65 -4.43
N SER A 41 -6.60 -3.18 -3.22
CA SER A 41 -7.62 -2.20 -2.90
C SER A 41 -7.04 -1.12 -2.01
N ILE A 42 -7.48 0.11 -2.20
CA ILE A 42 -7.22 1.21 -1.29
C ILE A 42 -8.56 1.67 -0.72
N SER A 43 -8.61 1.80 0.59
CA SER A 43 -9.83 2.20 1.31
C SER A 43 -9.48 3.26 2.33
N SER A 44 -10.47 4.01 2.79
CA SER A 44 -10.23 5.05 3.79
C SER A 44 -11.32 5.07 4.85
N ARG A 45 -10.96 5.66 5.99
CA ARG A 45 -11.92 5.96 7.06
C ARG A 45 -11.48 7.21 7.81
N ASP A 46 -12.44 7.87 8.46
CA ASP A 46 -12.13 9.01 9.33
C ASP A 46 -11.70 8.49 10.70
N ILE A 47 -10.60 9.01 11.22
CA ILE A 47 -10.15 8.70 12.58
C ILE A 47 -9.58 9.96 13.24
N GLY A 48 -10.21 10.40 14.33
CA GLY A 48 -9.65 11.46 15.16
C GLY A 48 -9.25 12.72 14.41
N GLY A 49 -10.04 13.17 13.43
CA GLY A 49 -9.74 14.37 12.65
C GLY A 49 -8.80 14.14 11.47
N LEU A 50 -8.36 12.90 11.26
CA LEU A 50 -7.53 12.50 10.11
C LEU A 50 -8.30 11.52 9.24
N VAL A 51 -7.82 11.34 8.02
CA VAL A 51 -8.28 10.30 7.11
C VAL A 51 -7.22 9.21 7.06
N GLU A 52 -7.57 8.01 7.48
CA GLU A 52 -6.67 6.87 7.39
C GLU A 52 -6.94 6.10 6.11
N PHE A 53 -5.88 5.86 5.34
CA PHE A 53 -5.92 5.01 4.17
C PHE A 53 -5.33 3.64 4.52
N ILE A 54 -5.96 2.59 3.98
CA ILE A 54 -5.39 1.24 4.05
C ILE A 54 -5.23 0.73 2.62
N LEU A 55 -4.03 0.27 2.30
CA LEU A 55 -3.71 -0.35 1.03
C LEU A 55 -3.46 -1.83 1.28
N ILE A 56 -4.29 -2.65 0.69
CA ILE A 56 -4.15 -4.10 0.76
C ILE A 56 -3.83 -4.60 -0.63
N SER A 57 -2.70 -5.29 -0.79
CA SER A 57 -2.28 -5.88 -2.06
C SER A 57 -2.06 -7.38 -1.90
N ARG A 58 -2.30 -8.10 -2.99
CA ARG A 58 -2.17 -9.56 -3.02
C ARG A 58 -1.16 -9.96 -4.09
N TRP A 59 -0.30 -10.89 -3.73
CA TRP A 59 0.87 -11.29 -4.51
C TRP A 59 0.93 -12.81 -4.61
N ARG A 60 1.39 -13.31 -5.75
CA ARG A 60 1.46 -14.75 -6.03
C ARG A 60 2.25 -15.51 -4.98
N ASP A 61 3.38 -14.94 -4.53
CA ASP A 61 4.27 -15.56 -3.55
C ASP A 61 5.20 -14.50 -2.95
N MET A 62 6.05 -14.93 -2.02
CA MET A 62 6.99 -14.03 -1.36
C MET A 62 8.07 -13.51 -2.33
N ASP A 63 8.45 -14.29 -3.34
CA ASP A 63 9.43 -13.84 -4.33
C ASP A 63 8.88 -12.64 -5.12
N ALA A 64 7.60 -12.64 -5.44
CA ALA A 64 6.96 -11.50 -6.10
C ALA A 64 6.97 -10.26 -5.20
N VAL A 65 6.72 -10.42 -3.89
CA VAL A 65 6.79 -9.33 -2.92
C VAL A 65 8.22 -8.76 -2.86
N LYS A 66 9.22 -9.62 -2.78
CA LYS A 66 10.62 -9.20 -2.74
C LYS A 66 11.05 -8.49 -4.01
N ALA A 67 10.59 -8.95 -5.17
CA ALA A 67 10.88 -8.30 -6.45
C ALA A 67 10.29 -6.87 -6.49
N PHE A 68 9.12 -6.67 -5.88
CA PHE A 68 8.48 -5.36 -5.81
C PHE A 68 9.09 -4.47 -4.72
N ALA A 69 9.26 -4.99 -3.51
CA ALA A 69 9.65 -4.21 -2.34
C ALA A 69 11.16 -4.19 -2.07
N GLY A 70 11.92 -5.04 -2.74
CA GLY A 70 13.36 -5.14 -2.54
C GLY A 70 13.75 -6.12 -1.43
N HIS A 71 14.97 -6.00 -0.94
CA HIS A 71 15.57 -6.95 0.01
C HIS A 71 14.83 -7.04 1.34
N ALA A 72 14.10 -5.98 1.72
CA ALA A 72 13.30 -5.96 2.94
C ALA A 72 11.82 -5.96 2.55
N PRO A 73 11.19 -7.14 2.38
CA PRO A 73 9.82 -7.24 1.87
C PRO A 73 8.78 -6.56 2.77
N GLU A 74 9.07 -6.42 4.07
CA GLU A 74 8.20 -5.74 5.02
C GLU A 74 8.38 -4.22 5.01
N LYS A 75 9.34 -3.68 4.27
CA LYS A 75 9.53 -2.24 4.18
C LYS A 75 8.53 -1.62 3.20
N ALA A 76 7.92 -0.49 3.59
CA ALA A 76 6.97 0.19 2.74
C ALA A 76 7.63 0.74 1.48
N VAL A 77 6.94 0.64 0.34
CA VAL A 77 7.35 1.25 -0.92
C VAL A 77 6.62 2.59 -1.00
N LEU A 78 7.35 3.67 -0.74
CA LEU A 78 6.78 5.03 -0.70
C LEU A 78 7.32 5.82 -1.89
N PRO A 79 6.47 6.09 -2.90
CA PRO A 79 6.89 6.93 -4.04
C PRO A 79 7.28 8.32 -3.59
N GLU A 80 8.16 8.96 -4.35
CA GLU A 80 8.55 10.33 -4.11
C GLU A 80 7.32 11.24 -3.98
N GLY A 81 7.31 12.12 -3.00
CA GLY A 81 6.22 13.05 -2.75
C GLY A 81 5.19 12.56 -1.75
N THR A 82 5.30 11.31 -1.26
CA THR A 82 4.36 10.78 -0.26
C THR A 82 4.32 11.66 0.99
N GLU A 83 5.44 12.19 1.42
CA GLU A 83 5.55 13.09 2.58
C GLU A 83 4.80 14.41 2.40
N ASN A 84 4.46 14.78 1.17
CA ASN A 84 3.73 16.00 0.89
C ASN A 84 2.22 15.86 1.07
N VAL A 85 1.72 14.62 1.06
CA VAL A 85 0.28 14.35 1.13
C VAL A 85 -0.14 13.65 2.42
N LEU A 86 0.78 12.93 3.08
CA LEU A 86 0.51 12.21 4.32
C LEU A 86 1.11 12.92 5.53
N GLU A 87 0.35 12.95 6.64
CA GLU A 87 0.86 13.42 7.94
C GLU A 87 1.81 12.38 8.52
N ASP A 88 1.44 11.10 8.47
CA ASP A 88 2.27 10.00 8.86
C ASP A 88 1.90 8.75 8.05
N SER A 89 2.76 7.78 8.07
CA SER A 89 2.53 6.53 7.39
C SER A 89 3.37 5.42 8.01
N ASP A 90 2.94 4.18 7.82
CA ASP A 90 3.70 3.03 8.22
C ASP A 90 4.99 2.95 7.40
N ASN A 91 6.13 2.84 8.06
CA ASN A 91 7.42 2.57 7.41
C ASN A 91 7.55 1.11 7.03
N PHE A 92 6.80 0.25 7.71
CA PHE A 92 6.79 -1.19 7.48
C PHE A 92 5.36 -1.64 7.24
N VAL A 93 5.23 -2.64 6.39
CA VAL A 93 3.95 -3.27 6.09
C VAL A 93 3.82 -4.57 6.87
N ARG A 94 2.60 -5.09 6.97
CA ARG A 94 2.35 -6.41 7.52
C ARG A 94 2.15 -7.37 6.38
N LEU A 95 2.78 -8.53 6.47
CA LEU A 95 2.69 -9.59 5.48
C LEU A 95 1.95 -10.77 6.09
N PHE A 96 0.98 -11.29 5.35
CA PHE A 96 0.17 -12.42 5.78
C PHE A 96 0.12 -13.46 4.65
N GLU A 97 0.13 -14.72 5.02
CA GLU A 97 -0.20 -15.78 4.08
C GLU A 97 -1.72 -15.89 4.01
N ILE A 98 -2.27 -15.88 2.81
CA ILE A 98 -3.71 -16.07 2.63
C ILE A 98 -4.00 -17.56 2.72
N LEU A 99 -4.79 -17.93 3.73
CA LEU A 99 -5.10 -19.33 4.00
C LEU A 99 -6.36 -19.80 3.24
N ASP A 100 -7.26 -18.87 2.95
CA ASP A 100 -8.48 -19.13 2.19
C ASP A 100 -9.02 -17.82 1.61
N GLU A 101 -9.57 -17.91 0.43
CA GLU A 101 -10.26 -16.78 -0.24
C GLU A 101 -11.55 -17.29 -0.84
N VAL A 102 -12.59 -16.49 -0.74
CA VAL A 102 -13.90 -16.81 -1.30
C VAL A 102 -14.13 -16.01 -2.58
#